data_cee438beb649eae9b3f63fafdd2236c2
#
_entry.id   cee438beb649eae9b3f63fafdd2236c2
#
_cell.length_a   1.000
_cell.length_b   1.000
_cell.length_c   1.000
_cell.angle_alpha   90.00
_cell.angle_beta   90.00
_cell.angle_gamma   90.00
#
_symmetry.space_group_name_H-M   'P 1'
#
loop_
_entity.id
_entity.type
_entity.pdbx_description
1 polymer ?
#
loop_
_entity_poly.entity_id
_entity_poly.type
_entity_poly.pdbx_seq_one_letter_code
_entity_poly.pdbx_strand_id
1 'polypeptide(L)'
;MKIGFVGLGNVGGKLAGSLIRNNFDVTVREIEECLTNEFKLLGAKVAKSPKELAEQTDLIITSLPSPEVSAEVMESEDGILNGLSENKIWLEMSTTDEDEVKRLGNKVISKKAIPLDGPVSGGCHRAATGNIAIFVGGDRKAFEKILPALTVMGRKVLHTGELGSASVLKVITNYLASVHLVALGEAWTVAKKSNLDLVKTFKGIAVSSGNSFVHETESQVILNGSYNINFTMDLVLKDTGLFDNLAKKLNTPLEISPKIVEIFKDGQKKYGPIAW
;
A
#
# COMPACT_ATOMS: atom_id res chain seq x y z
N MET A 1 -2.39 -20.49 12.55
CA MET A 1 -3.21 -19.58 11.73
C MET A 1 -2.80 -19.77 10.28
N LYS A 2 -3.71 -20.16 9.43
CA LYS A 2 -3.52 -20.29 7.98
C LYS A 2 -3.79 -18.93 7.33
N ILE A 3 -2.91 -18.48 6.44
CA ILE A 3 -3.02 -17.16 5.82
C ILE A 3 -3.29 -17.31 4.33
N GLY A 4 -4.35 -16.65 3.85
CA GLY A 4 -4.63 -16.46 2.43
C GLY A 4 -4.11 -15.11 1.97
N PHE A 5 -3.44 -15.04 0.83
CA PHE A 5 -2.94 -13.80 0.28
C PHE A 5 -3.37 -13.64 -1.18
N VAL A 6 -4.13 -12.58 -1.48
CA VAL A 6 -4.63 -12.27 -2.81
C VAL A 6 -3.95 -11.01 -3.34
N GLY A 7 -3.33 -11.15 -4.52
CA GLY A 7 -2.56 -10.08 -5.16
C GLY A 7 -1.06 -10.15 -4.81
N LEU A 8 -0.25 -10.62 -5.76
CA LEU A 8 1.20 -10.83 -5.61
C LEU A 8 2.04 -9.81 -6.39
N GLY A 9 1.46 -8.66 -6.69
CA GLY A 9 2.16 -7.57 -7.37
C GLY A 9 3.36 -7.03 -6.59
N ASN A 10 3.85 -5.83 -6.98
CA ASN A 10 5.08 -5.23 -6.47
C ASN A 10 5.21 -5.16 -4.94
N VAL A 11 4.13 -4.92 -4.22
CA VAL A 11 4.10 -4.87 -2.75
C VAL A 11 3.61 -6.18 -2.17
N GLY A 12 2.46 -6.67 -2.63
CA GLY A 12 1.82 -7.88 -2.11
C GLY A 12 2.72 -9.10 -2.14
N GLY A 13 3.43 -9.33 -3.26
CA GLY A 13 4.38 -10.43 -3.38
C GLY A 13 5.51 -10.36 -2.35
N LYS A 14 6.00 -9.16 -2.01
CA LYS A 14 7.04 -9.00 -0.98
C LYS A 14 6.53 -9.28 0.43
N LEU A 15 5.30 -8.86 0.72
CA LEU A 15 4.64 -9.14 2.00
C LEU A 15 4.33 -10.64 2.16
N ALA A 16 3.73 -11.27 1.14
CA ALA A 16 3.48 -12.71 1.11
C ALA A 16 4.77 -13.52 1.22
N GLY A 17 5.82 -13.13 0.50
CA GLY A 17 7.15 -13.75 0.59
C GLY A 17 7.77 -13.62 1.99
N SER A 18 7.51 -12.51 2.71
CA SER A 18 7.96 -12.36 4.08
C SER A 18 7.26 -13.33 5.03
N LEU A 19 5.96 -13.55 4.86
CA LEU A 19 5.22 -14.56 5.62
C LEU A 19 5.78 -15.97 5.40
N ILE A 20 6.04 -16.35 4.14
CA ILE A 20 6.60 -17.67 3.80
C ILE A 20 7.99 -17.85 4.42
N ARG A 21 8.88 -16.86 4.27
CA ARG A 21 10.23 -16.92 4.87
C ARG A 21 10.22 -17.04 6.39
N ASN A 22 9.15 -16.60 7.05
CA ASN A 22 8.94 -16.74 8.48
C ASN A 22 8.05 -17.93 8.87
N ASN A 23 7.95 -18.93 7.99
CA ASN A 23 7.29 -20.22 8.20
C ASN A 23 5.78 -20.15 8.50
N PHE A 24 5.08 -19.14 7.99
CA PHE A 24 3.63 -19.15 7.99
C PHE A 24 3.08 -20.09 6.91
N ASP A 25 1.97 -20.77 7.20
CA ASP A 25 1.23 -21.56 6.20
C ASP A 25 0.43 -20.61 5.30
N VAL A 26 0.95 -20.35 4.09
CA VAL A 26 0.41 -19.36 3.16
C VAL A 26 -0.22 -20.05 1.95
N THR A 27 -1.46 -19.66 1.66
CA THR A 27 -2.16 -19.98 0.41
C THR A 27 -2.28 -18.69 -0.40
N VAL A 28 -1.88 -18.72 -1.66
CA VAL A 28 -1.91 -17.52 -2.53
C VAL A 28 -2.95 -17.64 -3.62
N ARG A 29 -3.43 -16.49 -4.09
CA ARG A 29 -4.22 -16.35 -5.32
C ARG A 29 -3.73 -15.13 -6.11
N GLU A 30 -3.39 -15.37 -7.36
CA GLU A 30 -2.93 -14.35 -8.32
C GLU A 30 -3.50 -14.69 -9.71
N ILE A 31 -3.72 -13.66 -10.54
CA ILE A 31 -4.18 -13.83 -11.93
C ILE A 31 -3.00 -14.12 -12.87
N GLU A 32 -1.82 -13.59 -12.55
CA GLU A 32 -0.59 -13.80 -13.33
C GLU A 32 0.01 -15.17 -13.00
N GLU A 33 0.01 -16.07 -13.99
CA GLU A 33 0.47 -17.44 -13.81
C GLU A 33 1.97 -17.52 -13.45
N CYS A 34 2.80 -16.64 -13.99
CA CYS A 34 4.23 -16.60 -13.66
C CYS A 34 4.46 -16.31 -12.16
N LEU A 35 3.75 -15.36 -11.57
CA LEU A 35 3.82 -15.06 -10.14
C LEU A 35 3.27 -16.21 -9.30
N THR A 36 2.17 -16.81 -9.71
CA THR A 36 1.61 -18.00 -9.04
C THR A 36 2.63 -19.13 -8.97
N ASN A 37 3.32 -19.43 -10.07
CA ASN A 37 4.34 -20.48 -10.13
C ASN A 37 5.57 -20.14 -9.28
N GLU A 38 6.02 -18.87 -9.25
CA GLU A 38 7.09 -18.42 -8.37
C GLU A 38 6.75 -18.71 -6.89
N PHE A 39 5.56 -18.33 -6.45
CA PHE A 39 5.14 -18.53 -5.06
C PHE A 39 4.93 -20.01 -4.70
N LYS A 40 4.50 -20.85 -5.65
CA LYS A 40 4.45 -22.29 -5.47
C LYS A 40 5.84 -22.89 -5.23
N LEU A 41 6.86 -22.41 -5.95
CA LEU A 41 8.26 -22.83 -5.73
C LEU A 41 8.79 -22.36 -4.36
N LEU A 42 8.30 -21.24 -3.83
CA LEU A 42 8.62 -20.77 -2.49
C LEU A 42 7.90 -21.55 -1.38
N GLY A 43 7.04 -22.51 -1.73
CA GLY A 43 6.33 -23.37 -0.78
C GLY A 43 4.91 -22.92 -0.42
N ALA A 44 4.37 -21.91 -1.09
CA ALA A 44 2.97 -21.51 -0.93
C ALA A 44 2.02 -22.55 -1.55
N LYS A 45 0.85 -22.72 -0.96
CA LYS A 45 -0.30 -23.35 -1.59
C LYS A 45 -0.94 -22.38 -2.57
N VAL A 46 -1.63 -22.88 -3.59
CA VAL A 46 -2.32 -22.07 -4.59
C VAL A 46 -3.80 -22.41 -4.59
N ALA A 47 -4.64 -21.39 -4.40
CA ALA A 47 -6.09 -21.54 -4.53
C ALA A 47 -6.54 -21.21 -5.97
N LYS A 48 -7.59 -21.87 -6.42
CA LYS A 48 -8.17 -21.68 -7.76
C LYS A 48 -8.99 -20.38 -7.85
N SER A 49 -9.58 -19.96 -6.73
CA SER A 49 -10.39 -18.75 -6.65
C SER A 49 -10.19 -18.03 -5.31
N PRO A 50 -10.56 -16.73 -5.20
CA PRO A 50 -10.60 -16.01 -3.93
C PRO A 50 -11.51 -16.67 -2.90
N LYS A 51 -12.62 -17.24 -3.32
CA LYS A 51 -13.56 -18.00 -2.50
C LYS A 51 -12.88 -19.23 -1.88
N GLU A 52 -12.24 -20.08 -2.70
CA GLU A 52 -11.52 -21.27 -2.21
C GLU A 52 -10.43 -20.90 -1.22
N LEU A 53 -9.68 -19.82 -1.49
CA LEU A 53 -8.67 -19.29 -0.57
C LEU A 53 -9.31 -18.92 0.77
N ALA A 54 -10.42 -18.18 0.75
CA ALA A 54 -11.11 -17.76 1.96
C ALA A 54 -11.69 -18.94 2.75
N GLU A 55 -12.16 -20.00 2.08
CA GLU A 55 -12.66 -21.23 2.74
C GLU A 55 -11.55 -21.94 3.53
N GLN A 56 -10.32 -21.96 3.00
CA GLN A 56 -9.20 -22.75 3.53
C GLN A 56 -8.36 -22.02 4.59
N THR A 57 -8.56 -20.71 4.78
CA THR A 57 -7.68 -19.85 5.59
C THR A 57 -8.42 -19.10 6.70
N ASP A 58 -7.69 -18.67 7.72
CA ASP A 58 -8.21 -17.96 8.89
C ASP A 58 -8.07 -16.44 8.76
N LEU A 59 -6.97 -16.00 8.15
CA LEU A 59 -6.66 -14.60 7.82
C LEU A 59 -6.58 -14.47 6.31
N ILE A 60 -7.40 -13.62 5.73
CA ILE A 60 -7.42 -13.33 4.30
C ILE A 60 -6.86 -11.91 4.10
N ILE A 61 -5.77 -11.80 3.37
CA ILE A 61 -5.10 -10.54 3.06
C ILE A 61 -5.31 -10.22 1.59
N THR A 62 -5.73 -8.98 1.30
CA THR A 62 -5.84 -8.44 -0.05
C THR A 62 -4.83 -7.32 -0.26
N SER A 63 -4.10 -7.32 -1.39
CA SER A 63 -3.18 -6.26 -1.79
C SER A 63 -3.29 -6.02 -3.29
N LEU A 64 -4.22 -5.14 -3.67
CA LEU A 64 -4.77 -4.99 -5.01
C LEU A 64 -4.55 -3.57 -5.54
N PRO A 65 -4.61 -3.34 -6.87
CA PRO A 65 -4.23 -2.07 -7.47
C PRO A 65 -5.23 -0.92 -7.24
N SER A 66 -6.50 -1.22 -7.07
CA SER A 66 -7.54 -0.19 -6.93
C SER A 66 -8.74 -0.66 -6.07
N PRO A 67 -9.58 0.29 -5.58
CA PRO A 67 -10.82 -0.02 -4.87
C PRO A 67 -11.78 -0.91 -5.68
N GLU A 68 -11.88 -0.68 -6.99
CA GLU A 68 -12.76 -1.43 -7.89
C GLU A 68 -12.33 -2.90 -7.99
N VAL A 69 -11.03 -3.15 -8.09
CA VAL A 69 -10.48 -4.52 -8.11
C VAL A 69 -10.67 -5.19 -6.75
N SER A 70 -10.54 -4.44 -5.64
CA SER A 70 -10.85 -4.97 -4.30
C SER A 70 -12.34 -5.37 -4.21
N ALA A 71 -13.24 -4.53 -4.71
CA ALA A 71 -14.67 -4.84 -4.76
C ALA A 71 -14.95 -6.10 -5.59
N GLU A 72 -14.37 -6.24 -6.78
CA GLU A 72 -14.54 -7.41 -7.65
C GLU A 72 -14.05 -8.69 -6.96
N VAL A 73 -12.84 -8.68 -6.39
CA VAL A 73 -12.26 -9.84 -5.68
C VAL A 73 -13.08 -10.23 -4.45
N MET A 74 -13.70 -9.26 -3.79
CA MET A 74 -14.56 -9.52 -2.64
C MET A 74 -15.95 -10.03 -3.04
N GLU A 75 -16.58 -9.45 -4.05
CA GLU A 75 -18.03 -9.54 -4.30
C GLU A 75 -18.43 -10.47 -5.47
N SER A 76 -17.49 -10.87 -6.34
CA SER A 76 -17.77 -11.79 -7.44
C SER A 76 -18.33 -13.13 -6.96
N GLU A 77 -18.89 -13.94 -7.86
CA GLU A 77 -19.45 -15.26 -7.55
C GLU A 77 -18.43 -16.16 -6.87
N ASP A 78 -17.17 -16.14 -7.33
CA ASP A 78 -16.03 -16.83 -6.71
C ASP A 78 -15.20 -15.92 -5.79
N GLY A 79 -15.79 -14.82 -5.31
CA GLY A 79 -15.18 -13.82 -4.46
C GLY A 79 -15.04 -14.26 -3.00
N ILE A 80 -14.21 -13.53 -2.26
CA ILE A 80 -13.86 -13.80 -0.86
C ILE A 80 -15.11 -13.90 0.02
N LEU A 81 -16.11 -13.01 -0.16
CA LEU A 81 -17.33 -12.98 0.66
C LEU A 81 -18.11 -14.30 0.65
N ASN A 82 -18.00 -15.09 -0.43
CA ASN A 82 -18.67 -16.37 -0.56
C ASN A 82 -17.89 -17.55 0.06
N GLY A 83 -16.65 -17.32 0.47
CA GLY A 83 -15.83 -18.28 1.24
C GLY A 83 -15.62 -17.88 2.70
N LEU A 84 -16.07 -16.68 3.12
CA LEU A 84 -15.96 -16.24 4.50
C LEU A 84 -16.92 -16.99 5.43
N SER A 85 -16.46 -17.24 6.64
CA SER A 85 -17.25 -17.78 7.75
C SER A 85 -16.90 -17.09 9.06
N GLU A 86 -17.62 -17.44 10.12
CA GLU A 86 -17.48 -16.85 11.43
C GLU A 86 -16.05 -16.89 11.96
N ASN A 87 -15.61 -15.80 12.60
CA ASN A 87 -14.28 -15.59 13.22
C ASN A 87 -13.08 -15.52 12.25
N LYS A 88 -13.29 -15.61 10.93
CA LYS A 88 -12.24 -15.29 9.96
C LYS A 88 -11.95 -13.79 9.95
N ILE A 89 -10.74 -13.43 9.59
CA ILE A 89 -10.32 -12.01 9.52
C ILE A 89 -10.02 -11.68 8.06
N TRP A 90 -10.58 -10.58 7.56
CA TRP A 90 -10.16 -9.97 6.31
C TRP A 90 -9.32 -8.74 6.60
N LEU A 91 -8.12 -8.65 6.04
CA LEU A 91 -7.20 -7.52 6.13
C LEU A 91 -6.98 -6.91 4.74
N GLU A 92 -7.54 -5.73 4.51
CA GLU A 92 -7.34 -4.98 3.28
C GLU A 92 -6.05 -4.15 3.35
N MET A 93 -5.03 -4.54 2.58
CA MET A 93 -3.74 -3.86 2.56
C MET A 93 -3.52 -2.97 1.34
N SER A 94 -4.51 -2.89 0.44
CA SER A 94 -4.48 -1.98 -0.70
C SER A 94 -4.61 -0.52 -0.26
N THR A 95 -4.15 0.41 -1.10
CA THR A 95 -4.50 1.83 -0.92
C THR A 95 -5.87 2.08 -1.51
N THR A 96 -6.85 2.26 -0.65
CA THR A 96 -8.26 2.47 -1.00
C THR A 96 -8.87 3.59 -0.14
N ASP A 97 -10.10 3.98 -0.43
CA ASP A 97 -10.82 4.99 0.36
C ASP A 97 -11.54 4.37 1.57
N GLU A 98 -11.83 5.24 2.54
CA GLU A 98 -12.49 4.86 3.79
C GLU A 98 -13.91 4.30 3.55
N ASP A 99 -14.67 4.89 2.62
CA ASP A 99 -16.07 4.51 2.41
C ASP A 99 -16.16 3.11 1.79
N GLU A 100 -15.28 2.80 0.85
CA GLU A 100 -15.23 1.47 0.23
C GLU A 100 -14.79 0.39 1.24
N VAL A 101 -13.78 0.69 2.06
CA VAL A 101 -13.36 -0.22 3.14
C VAL A 101 -14.52 -0.50 4.11
N LYS A 102 -15.24 0.53 4.52
CA LYS A 102 -16.43 0.37 5.40
C LYS A 102 -17.56 -0.37 4.72
N ARG A 103 -17.81 -0.10 3.44
CA ARG A 103 -18.84 -0.78 2.65
C ARG A 103 -18.57 -2.29 2.56
N LEU A 104 -17.36 -2.67 2.16
CA LEU A 104 -16.94 -4.08 2.11
C LEU A 104 -16.87 -4.69 3.52
N GLY A 105 -16.37 -3.94 4.49
CA GLY A 105 -16.32 -4.36 5.89
C GLY A 105 -17.69 -4.73 6.46
N ASN A 106 -18.73 -3.96 6.15
CA ASN A 106 -20.10 -4.30 6.54
C ASN A 106 -20.57 -5.64 5.96
N LYS A 107 -20.18 -5.95 4.71
CA LYS A 107 -20.46 -7.27 4.11
C LYS A 107 -19.69 -8.40 4.79
N VAL A 108 -18.43 -8.14 5.17
CA VAL A 108 -17.61 -9.10 5.96
C VAL A 108 -18.27 -9.36 7.32
N ILE A 109 -18.74 -8.32 8.02
CA ILE A 109 -19.45 -8.44 9.30
C ILE A 109 -20.74 -9.26 9.14
N SER A 110 -21.47 -9.11 8.03
CA SER A 110 -22.68 -9.90 7.76
C SER A 110 -22.41 -11.40 7.64
N LYS A 111 -21.16 -11.80 7.33
CA LYS A 111 -20.68 -13.19 7.35
C LYS A 111 -20.12 -13.62 8.72
N LYS A 112 -20.29 -12.79 9.75
CA LYS A 112 -19.72 -12.96 11.10
C LYS A 112 -18.17 -13.01 11.11
N ALA A 113 -17.53 -12.51 10.07
CA ALA A 113 -16.09 -12.33 9.96
C ALA A 113 -15.71 -10.89 10.39
N ILE A 114 -14.42 -10.65 10.59
CA ILE A 114 -13.91 -9.40 11.16
C ILE A 114 -13.10 -8.66 10.10
N PRO A 115 -13.52 -7.46 9.68
CA PRO A 115 -12.75 -6.63 8.75
C PRO A 115 -11.70 -5.79 9.48
N LEU A 116 -10.53 -5.67 8.85
CA LEU A 116 -9.47 -4.73 9.20
C LEU A 116 -8.98 -4.05 7.92
N ASP A 117 -8.60 -2.78 7.98
CA ASP A 117 -7.81 -2.12 6.95
C ASP A 117 -6.35 -2.02 7.40
N GLY A 118 -5.43 -2.35 6.50
CA GLY A 118 -4.02 -2.52 6.83
C GLY A 118 -3.04 -1.98 5.78
N PRO A 119 -3.23 -0.78 5.21
CA PRO A 119 -2.36 -0.25 4.18
C PRO A 119 -0.93 -0.06 4.68
N VAL A 120 0.01 -0.10 3.73
CA VAL A 120 1.45 -0.02 4.01
C VAL A 120 2.06 1.28 3.51
N SER A 121 3.16 1.72 4.14
CA SER A 121 3.90 2.91 3.77
C SER A 121 5.41 2.69 3.88
N GLY A 122 6.19 3.16 2.88
CA GLY A 122 7.65 3.07 2.85
C GLY A 122 8.25 2.45 1.58
N GLY A 123 7.41 2.12 0.59
CA GLY A 123 7.83 1.66 -0.74
C GLY A 123 8.21 0.18 -0.82
N CYS A 124 8.34 -0.31 -2.07
CA CYS A 124 8.55 -1.72 -2.38
C CYS A 124 9.86 -2.28 -1.81
N HIS A 125 10.94 -1.49 -1.79
CA HIS A 125 12.24 -1.93 -1.28
C HIS A 125 12.19 -2.26 0.22
N ARG A 126 11.43 -1.50 1.01
CA ARG A 126 11.23 -1.77 2.43
C ARG A 126 10.29 -2.94 2.68
N ALA A 127 9.29 -3.13 1.83
CA ALA A 127 8.43 -4.32 1.88
C ALA A 127 9.25 -5.62 1.67
N ALA A 128 10.23 -5.61 0.77
CA ALA A 128 11.08 -6.77 0.48
C ALA A 128 11.89 -7.24 1.70
N THR A 129 12.26 -6.32 2.58
CA THR A 129 13.10 -6.58 3.76
C THR A 129 12.31 -6.64 5.07
N GLY A 130 10.96 -6.60 5.02
CA GLY A 130 10.11 -6.52 6.21
C GLY A 130 10.26 -5.20 7.00
N ASN A 131 10.78 -4.15 6.36
CA ASN A 131 11.04 -2.85 7.02
C ASN A 131 10.02 -1.77 6.65
N ILE A 132 8.85 -2.16 6.14
CA ILE A 132 7.76 -1.26 5.81
C ILE A 132 6.94 -0.90 7.06
N ALA A 133 6.26 0.25 7.04
CA ALA A 133 5.26 0.58 8.05
C ALA A 133 3.89 0.02 7.65
N ILE A 134 3.14 -0.50 8.62
CA ILE A 134 1.78 -1.00 8.45
C ILE A 134 0.88 -0.21 9.40
N PHE A 135 -0.15 0.44 8.86
CA PHE A 135 -1.21 1.07 9.64
C PHE A 135 -2.40 0.10 9.70
N VAL A 136 -3.03 -0.09 10.86
CA VAL A 136 -4.16 -1.02 10.96
C VAL A 136 -5.32 -0.34 11.67
N GLY A 137 -6.47 -0.29 11.01
CA GLY A 137 -7.75 0.13 11.57
C GLY A 137 -8.70 -1.05 11.75
N GLY A 138 -9.59 -0.94 12.74
CA GLY A 138 -10.61 -1.94 13.04
C GLY A 138 -10.48 -2.55 14.43
N ASP A 139 -11.12 -3.70 14.66
CA ASP A 139 -11.19 -4.35 15.95
C ASP A 139 -9.83 -4.61 16.59
N ARG A 140 -9.63 -4.09 17.80
CA ARG A 140 -8.35 -4.18 18.52
C ARG A 140 -7.95 -5.62 18.85
N LYS A 141 -8.89 -6.49 19.17
CA LYS A 141 -8.60 -7.90 19.50
C LYS A 141 -8.20 -8.68 18.26
N ALA A 142 -8.85 -8.41 17.12
CA ALA A 142 -8.47 -8.99 15.84
C ALA A 142 -7.07 -8.51 15.41
N PHE A 143 -6.76 -7.23 15.57
CA PHE A 143 -5.42 -6.68 15.35
C PHE A 143 -4.36 -7.42 16.19
N GLU A 144 -4.58 -7.59 17.51
CA GLU A 144 -3.65 -8.30 18.39
C GLU A 144 -3.48 -9.77 18.01
N LYS A 145 -4.55 -10.44 17.54
CA LYS A 145 -4.52 -11.82 17.07
C LYS A 145 -3.62 -12.00 15.85
N ILE A 146 -3.59 -11.03 14.92
CA ILE A 146 -2.79 -11.11 13.70
C ILE A 146 -1.43 -10.41 13.81
N LEU A 147 -1.11 -9.79 14.96
CA LEU A 147 0.14 -9.07 15.17
C LEU A 147 1.41 -9.88 14.83
N PRO A 148 1.49 -11.21 15.14
CA PRO A 148 2.63 -12.02 14.70
C PRO A 148 2.84 -12.05 13.19
N ALA A 149 1.77 -12.04 12.39
CA ALA A 149 1.88 -11.97 10.93
C ALA A 149 2.28 -10.55 10.47
N LEU A 150 1.72 -9.52 11.10
CA LEU A 150 2.04 -8.12 10.77
C LEU A 150 3.52 -7.79 11.04
N THR A 151 4.08 -8.26 12.16
CA THR A 151 5.46 -7.94 12.58
C THR A 151 6.53 -8.61 11.71
N VAL A 152 6.23 -9.67 10.99
CA VAL A 152 7.16 -10.24 10.01
C VAL A 152 7.02 -9.58 8.64
N MET A 153 5.88 -8.97 8.33
CA MET A 153 5.67 -8.19 7.10
C MET A 153 6.21 -6.76 7.23
N GLY A 154 6.12 -6.15 8.41
CA GLY A 154 6.52 -4.77 8.62
C GLY A 154 7.17 -4.52 9.98
N ARG A 155 8.17 -3.62 10.00
CA ARG A 155 8.92 -3.29 11.20
C ARG A 155 8.16 -2.39 12.18
N LYS A 156 7.31 -1.50 11.64
CA LYS A 156 6.49 -0.57 12.44
C LYS A 156 5.03 -0.85 12.15
N VAL A 157 4.32 -1.32 13.16
CA VAL A 157 2.90 -1.63 13.07
C VAL A 157 2.16 -0.70 14.04
N LEU A 158 1.20 0.07 13.51
CA LEU A 158 0.44 1.04 14.27
C LEU A 158 -1.06 0.74 14.16
N HIS A 159 -1.72 0.52 15.29
CA HIS A 159 -3.19 0.49 15.33
C HIS A 159 -3.71 1.93 15.36
N THR A 160 -4.54 2.28 14.40
CA THR A 160 -4.96 3.67 14.13
C THR A 160 -6.35 4.02 14.68
N GLY A 161 -7.13 3.02 15.08
CA GLY A 161 -8.50 3.21 15.58
C GLY A 161 -9.52 2.35 14.85
N GLU A 162 -10.69 2.90 14.57
CA GLU A 162 -11.80 2.22 13.90
C GLU A 162 -11.46 1.83 12.45
N LEU A 163 -12.24 0.90 11.89
CA LEU A 163 -12.15 0.48 10.48
C LEU A 163 -12.22 1.70 9.53
N GLY A 164 -11.27 1.78 8.60
CA GLY A 164 -11.11 2.89 7.67
C GLY A 164 -10.12 3.97 8.14
N SER A 165 -9.77 4.01 9.45
CA SER A 165 -8.82 5.01 9.96
C SER A 165 -7.42 4.86 9.39
N ALA A 166 -6.98 3.64 9.10
CA ALA A 166 -5.69 3.41 8.47
C ALA A 166 -5.69 3.83 7.00
N SER A 167 -6.80 3.63 6.29
CA SER A 167 -6.98 4.10 4.90
C SER A 167 -6.95 5.62 4.82
N VAL A 168 -7.61 6.32 5.74
CA VAL A 168 -7.52 7.79 5.86
C VAL A 168 -6.06 8.22 6.09
N LEU A 169 -5.37 7.62 7.06
CA LEU A 169 -3.97 7.94 7.34
C LEU A 169 -3.08 7.67 6.12
N LYS A 170 -3.34 6.59 5.39
CA LYS A 170 -2.57 6.23 4.20
C LYS A 170 -2.68 7.26 3.10
N VAL A 171 -3.87 7.74 2.76
CA VAL A 171 -4.02 8.76 1.71
C VAL A 171 -3.38 10.09 2.14
N ILE A 172 -3.44 10.47 3.41
CA ILE A 172 -2.73 11.64 3.96
C ILE A 172 -1.21 11.49 3.78
N THR A 173 -0.65 10.32 4.16
CA THR A 173 0.81 10.12 4.04
C THR A 173 1.29 10.08 2.59
N ASN A 174 0.49 9.55 1.66
CA ASN A 174 0.84 9.54 0.24
C ASN A 174 0.74 10.91 -0.41
N TYR A 175 -0.27 11.71 -0.03
CA TYR A 175 -0.33 13.11 -0.42
C TYR A 175 0.92 13.87 0.03
N LEU A 176 1.32 13.77 1.31
CA LEU A 176 2.54 14.41 1.82
C LEU A 176 3.78 13.94 1.07
N ALA A 177 3.92 12.65 0.77
CA ALA A 177 5.04 12.12 0.01
C ALA A 177 5.11 12.73 -1.40
N SER A 178 3.97 12.91 -2.07
CA SER A 178 3.89 13.52 -3.41
C SER A 178 4.27 14.99 -3.38
N VAL A 179 3.81 15.74 -2.37
CA VAL A 179 4.21 17.16 -2.16
C VAL A 179 5.72 17.26 -1.93
N HIS A 180 6.26 16.41 -1.04
CA HIS A 180 7.69 16.39 -0.73
C HIS A 180 8.53 16.04 -1.97
N LEU A 181 8.08 15.13 -2.82
CA LEU A 181 8.80 14.74 -4.03
C LEU A 181 8.90 15.90 -5.03
N VAL A 182 7.80 16.62 -5.27
CA VAL A 182 7.81 17.78 -6.17
C VAL A 182 8.72 18.88 -5.62
N ALA A 183 8.56 19.26 -4.35
CA ALA A 183 9.39 20.29 -3.72
C ALA A 183 10.88 19.91 -3.72
N LEU A 184 11.17 18.61 -3.49
CA LEU A 184 12.53 18.09 -3.53
C LEU A 184 13.13 18.17 -4.95
N GLY A 185 12.38 17.87 -6.00
CA GLY A 185 12.82 18.00 -7.39
C GLY A 185 13.20 19.43 -7.77
N GLU A 186 12.40 20.41 -7.33
CA GLU A 186 12.70 21.83 -7.48
C GLU A 186 13.97 22.22 -6.72
N ALA A 187 14.10 21.81 -5.45
CA ALA A 187 15.27 22.11 -4.62
C ALA A 187 16.56 21.54 -5.24
N TRP A 188 16.55 20.30 -5.75
CA TRP A 188 17.68 19.70 -6.45
C TRP A 188 18.05 20.43 -7.73
N THR A 189 17.04 20.91 -8.47
CA THR A 189 17.25 21.68 -9.69
C THR A 189 17.96 23.01 -9.39
N VAL A 190 17.52 23.71 -8.34
CA VAL A 190 18.15 24.94 -7.86
C VAL A 190 19.58 24.70 -7.36
N ALA A 191 19.78 23.68 -6.53
CA ALA A 191 21.11 23.32 -6.00
C ALA A 191 22.11 23.04 -7.14
N LYS A 192 21.69 22.26 -8.16
CA LYS A 192 22.52 21.96 -9.33
C LYS A 192 22.86 23.23 -10.13
N LYS A 193 21.88 24.11 -10.38
CA LYS A 193 22.10 25.39 -11.11
C LYS A 193 22.94 26.39 -10.32
N SER A 194 22.96 26.29 -9.00
CA SER A 194 23.82 27.08 -8.12
C SER A 194 25.23 26.50 -7.97
N ASN A 195 25.58 25.43 -8.73
CA ASN A 195 26.87 24.75 -8.66
C ASN A 195 27.23 24.23 -7.26
N LEU A 196 26.23 23.87 -6.43
CA LEU A 196 26.49 23.24 -5.15
C LEU A 196 26.97 21.80 -5.32
N ASP A 197 27.85 21.37 -4.42
CA ASP A 197 28.21 19.95 -4.31
C ASP A 197 26.97 19.16 -3.86
N LEU A 198 26.47 18.26 -4.71
CA LEU A 198 25.20 17.56 -4.46
C LEU A 198 25.29 16.58 -3.29
N VAL A 199 26.49 16.02 -2.97
CA VAL A 199 26.69 15.14 -1.83
C VAL A 199 26.60 15.95 -0.54
N LYS A 200 27.23 17.13 -0.50
CA LYS A 200 27.13 18.04 0.65
C LYS A 200 25.72 18.59 0.80
N THR A 201 25.06 18.90 -0.30
CA THR A 201 23.66 19.36 -0.30
C THR A 201 22.72 18.28 0.28
N PHE A 202 22.88 17.02 -0.13
CA PHE A 202 22.14 15.90 0.47
C PHE A 202 22.30 15.83 1.98
N LYS A 203 23.55 15.85 2.46
CA LYS A 203 23.85 15.83 3.90
C LYS A 203 23.30 17.07 4.62
N GLY A 204 23.38 18.25 3.99
CA GLY A 204 22.87 19.49 4.55
C GLY A 204 21.36 19.47 4.72
N ILE A 205 20.61 18.99 3.71
CA ILE A 205 19.15 18.82 3.81
C ILE A 205 18.82 17.82 4.92
N ALA A 206 19.51 16.67 4.98
CA ALA A 206 19.24 15.60 5.94
C ALA A 206 19.35 16.04 7.41
N VAL A 207 20.18 17.05 7.72
CA VAL A 207 20.35 17.56 9.11
C VAL A 207 19.57 18.86 9.35
N SER A 208 18.79 19.32 8.40
CA SER A 208 18.01 20.55 8.46
C SER A 208 16.52 20.32 8.68
N SER A 209 15.79 21.40 8.94
CA SER A 209 14.32 21.40 8.97
C SER A 209 13.65 21.08 7.61
N GLY A 210 14.40 21.10 6.53
CA GLY A 210 13.94 20.71 5.19
C GLY A 210 13.99 19.19 4.95
N ASN A 211 14.44 18.39 5.92
CA ASN A 211 14.50 16.93 5.78
C ASN A 211 13.10 16.32 5.68
N SER A 212 13.02 15.22 4.93
CA SER A 212 11.83 14.39 4.85
C SER A 212 12.22 12.94 4.56
N PHE A 213 11.31 12.00 4.84
CA PHE A 213 11.49 10.60 4.45
C PHE A 213 11.75 10.47 2.93
N VAL A 214 11.04 11.25 2.11
CA VAL A 214 11.22 11.27 0.66
C VAL A 214 12.62 11.76 0.28
N HIS A 215 13.16 12.78 0.98
CA HIS A 215 14.55 13.20 0.76
C HIS A 215 15.53 12.06 1.04
N GLU A 216 15.38 11.35 2.14
CA GLU A 216 16.32 10.27 2.54
C GLU A 216 16.27 9.07 1.59
N THR A 217 15.11 8.76 1.01
CA THR A 217 14.90 7.57 0.18
C THR A 217 15.01 7.86 -1.31
N GLU A 218 14.40 8.95 -1.80
CA GLU A 218 14.25 9.20 -3.23
C GLU A 218 15.38 10.05 -3.82
N SER A 219 16.02 10.92 -3.00
CA SER A 219 17.13 11.73 -3.52
C SER A 219 18.26 10.91 -4.15
N GLN A 220 18.59 9.77 -3.56
CA GLN A 220 19.65 8.91 -4.08
C GLN A 220 19.27 8.31 -5.44
N VAL A 221 17.99 7.93 -5.60
CA VAL A 221 17.44 7.37 -6.83
C VAL A 221 17.41 8.43 -7.94
N ILE A 222 17.05 9.67 -7.60
CA ILE A 222 17.07 10.81 -8.51
C ILE A 222 18.51 11.15 -8.93
N LEU A 223 19.42 11.26 -7.97
CA LEU A 223 20.80 11.72 -8.19
C LEU A 223 21.65 10.70 -8.96
N ASN A 224 21.42 9.40 -8.80
CA ASN A 224 22.11 8.36 -9.55
C ASN A 224 21.49 8.10 -10.94
N GLY A 225 20.36 8.72 -11.25
CA GLY A 225 19.66 8.63 -12.54
C GLY A 225 18.95 7.29 -12.79
N SER A 226 18.80 6.43 -11.79
CA SER A 226 18.08 5.17 -11.95
C SER A 226 16.57 5.36 -11.98
N TYR A 227 16.07 6.35 -11.30
CA TYR A 227 14.63 6.64 -11.15
C TYR A 227 13.79 5.44 -10.70
N ASN A 228 14.40 4.47 -10.03
CA ASN A 228 13.76 3.20 -9.65
C ASN A 228 12.96 3.35 -8.34
N ILE A 229 11.88 4.11 -8.40
CA ILE A 229 11.01 4.41 -7.24
C ILE A 229 9.92 3.33 -7.07
N ASN A 230 9.48 2.69 -8.16
CA ASN A 230 8.40 1.70 -8.18
C ASN A 230 7.04 2.24 -7.68
N PHE A 231 6.80 3.54 -7.86
CA PHE A 231 5.54 4.20 -7.59
C PHE A 231 5.20 5.11 -8.77
N THR A 232 4.43 4.58 -9.70
CA THR A 232 4.17 5.17 -11.02
C THR A 232 3.27 6.40 -10.98
N MET A 233 3.30 7.25 -12.02
CA MET A 233 2.53 8.50 -12.06
C MET A 233 1.03 8.28 -11.99
N ASP A 234 0.51 7.19 -12.57
CA ASP A 234 -0.89 6.81 -12.45
C ASP A 234 -1.28 6.44 -11.01
N LEU A 235 -0.41 5.74 -10.28
CA LEU A 235 -0.62 5.44 -8.86
C LEU A 235 -0.58 6.70 -8.00
N VAL A 236 0.32 7.64 -8.29
CA VAL A 236 0.35 8.95 -7.59
C VAL A 236 -0.96 9.71 -7.83
N LEU A 237 -1.42 9.77 -9.08
CA LEU A 237 -2.66 10.46 -9.44
C LEU A 237 -3.89 9.78 -8.80
N LYS A 238 -3.92 8.46 -8.75
CA LYS A 238 -4.96 7.71 -8.04
C LYS A 238 -4.97 8.07 -6.55
N ASP A 239 -3.83 7.98 -5.88
CA ASP A 239 -3.74 8.20 -4.43
C ASP A 239 -4.01 9.68 -4.05
N THR A 240 -3.54 10.63 -4.85
CA THR A 240 -3.86 12.06 -4.67
C THR A 240 -5.35 12.31 -4.89
N GLY A 241 -5.97 11.63 -5.87
CA GLY A 241 -7.40 11.69 -6.11
C GLY A 241 -8.24 11.17 -4.93
N LEU A 242 -7.79 10.11 -4.25
CA LEU A 242 -8.43 9.63 -3.01
C LEU A 242 -8.36 10.67 -1.89
N PHE A 243 -7.22 11.37 -1.75
CA PHE A 243 -7.06 12.47 -0.79
C PHE A 243 -7.98 13.65 -1.11
N ASP A 244 -8.06 14.06 -2.39
CA ASP A 244 -8.94 15.14 -2.85
C ASP A 244 -10.42 14.81 -2.58
N ASN A 245 -10.83 13.57 -2.81
CA ASN A 245 -12.19 13.12 -2.53
C ASN A 245 -12.50 13.15 -1.04
N LEU A 246 -11.57 12.72 -0.20
CA LEU A 246 -11.70 12.80 1.25
C LEU A 246 -11.85 14.27 1.71
N ALA A 247 -11.01 15.18 1.19
CA ALA A 247 -11.08 16.58 1.53
C ALA A 247 -12.41 17.23 1.10
N LYS A 248 -12.91 16.89 -0.10
CA LYS A 248 -14.24 17.33 -0.58
C LYS A 248 -15.37 16.86 0.34
N LYS A 249 -15.34 15.58 0.75
CA LYS A 249 -16.30 15.00 1.70
C LYS A 249 -16.30 15.75 3.03
N LEU A 250 -15.12 16.18 3.49
CA LEU A 250 -14.93 16.94 4.73
C LEU A 250 -15.11 18.45 4.57
N ASN A 251 -15.50 18.94 3.38
CA ASN A 251 -15.60 20.37 3.06
C ASN A 251 -14.31 21.15 3.39
N THR A 252 -13.15 20.53 3.18
CA THR A 252 -11.83 21.14 3.43
C THR A 252 -11.22 21.60 2.11
N PRO A 253 -11.06 22.92 1.88
CA PRO A 253 -10.43 23.41 0.67
C PRO A 253 -8.93 23.09 0.67
N LEU A 254 -8.41 22.69 -0.49
CA LEU A 254 -7.00 22.37 -0.69
C LEU A 254 -6.37 23.36 -1.67
N GLU A 255 -5.25 23.97 -1.30
CA GLU A 255 -4.49 24.90 -2.16
C GLU A 255 -3.35 24.20 -2.92
N ILE A 256 -2.65 23.27 -2.29
CA ILE A 256 -1.45 22.64 -2.85
C ILE A 256 -1.81 21.43 -3.73
N SER A 257 -2.79 20.63 -3.34
CA SER A 257 -3.12 19.38 -4.05
C SER A 257 -3.45 19.57 -5.52
N PRO A 258 -4.22 20.59 -5.96
CA PRO A 258 -4.47 20.85 -7.37
C PRO A 258 -3.20 21.05 -8.19
N LYS A 259 -2.19 21.72 -7.63
CA LYS A 259 -0.88 21.93 -8.27
C LYS A 259 -0.09 20.62 -8.41
N ILE A 260 -0.10 19.80 -7.39
CA ILE A 260 0.54 18.48 -7.42
C ILE A 260 -0.09 17.61 -8.52
N VAL A 261 -1.42 17.55 -8.58
CA VAL A 261 -2.16 16.81 -9.60
C VAL A 261 -1.82 17.32 -11.01
N GLU A 262 -1.74 18.65 -11.22
CA GLU A 262 -1.35 19.25 -12.51
C GLU A 262 0.04 18.78 -12.94
N ILE A 263 1.03 18.87 -12.04
CA ILE A 263 2.42 18.47 -12.32
C ILE A 263 2.51 16.99 -12.70
N PHE A 264 1.85 16.10 -11.95
CA PHE A 264 1.88 14.67 -12.27
C PHE A 264 1.10 14.34 -13.55
N LYS A 265 -0.01 15.03 -13.86
CA LYS A 265 -0.70 14.90 -15.15
C LYS A 265 0.16 15.32 -16.33
N ASP A 266 0.91 16.41 -16.20
CA ASP A 266 1.84 16.84 -17.24
C ASP A 266 3.02 15.89 -17.39
N GLY A 267 3.53 15.36 -16.27
CA GLY A 267 4.52 14.27 -16.27
C GLY A 267 4.00 13.03 -16.99
N GLN A 268 2.77 12.58 -16.67
CA GLN A 268 2.14 11.43 -17.31
C GLN A 268 1.97 11.61 -18.82
N LYS A 269 1.56 12.81 -19.28
CA LYS A 269 1.46 13.10 -20.72
C LYS A 269 2.82 13.03 -21.41
N LYS A 270 3.89 13.48 -20.74
CA LYS A 270 5.24 13.58 -21.32
C LYS A 270 6.00 12.25 -21.30
N TYR A 271 5.85 11.46 -20.24
CA TYR A 271 6.69 10.29 -19.98
C TYR A 271 5.91 8.97 -19.94
N GLY A 272 4.58 9.01 -19.99
CA GLY A 272 3.68 7.87 -19.91
C GLY A 272 3.21 7.55 -18.48
N PRO A 273 2.11 6.77 -18.34
CA PRO A 273 1.47 6.51 -17.05
C PRO A 273 2.32 5.67 -16.10
N ILE A 274 3.14 4.78 -16.63
CA ILE A 274 4.00 3.87 -15.84
C ILE A 274 5.40 4.47 -15.55
N ALA A 275 5.68 5.72 -15.98
CA ALA A 275 6.90 6.42 -15.60
C ALA A 275 6.88 6.80 -14.10
N TRP A 276 8.07 7.01 -13.57
CA TRP A 276 8.31 7.32 -12.15
C TRP A 276 8.97 8.69 -11.98
#